data_c22338db28269eeec291d200d923d475
#
_entry.id   c22338db28269eeec291d200d923d475
#
_cell.length_a   1.000
_cell.length_b   1.000
_cell.length_c   1.000
_cell.angle_alpha   90.00
_cell.angle_beta   90.00
_cell.angle_gamma   90.00
#
_symmetry.space_group_name_H-M   'P 1'
#
loop_
_entity.id
_entity.type
_entity.pdbx_description
1 polymer ?
#
loop_
_entity_poly.entity_id
_entity_poly.type
_entity_poly.pdbx_seq_one_letter_code
_entity_poly.pdbx_strand_id
1 'polypeptide(L)'
;MHKTVLFIDGGYLAKISKSYGQPKIDFLAFSELLCDVGDDRLRTYYYYCMPFQSQLPSAEERSRYKNAEKFVKSLVQLSKFEVRLGRFQKIQNLISADYVQKGIDVMLAVDLVKMSWSKQIDKAILLAADSDFIYAIQAAKDAGVLTKLCYSDKHKVYDPMLDVFDERMIITNELFGRCILTPQDKRNQYDNLL
;
A
#
# COMPACT_ATOMS: atom_id res chain seq x y z
N MET A 1 -5.60 -6.82 -22.59
CA MET A 1 -5.96 -6.02 -21.39
C MET A 1 -5.76 -6.91 -20.20
N HIS A 2 -4.81 -6.59 -19.30
CA HIS A 2 -4.49 -7.44 -18.16
C HIS A 2 -5.40 -7.10 -16.99
N LYS A 3 -6.01 -8.12 -16.37
CA LYS A 3 -6.71 -7.98 -15.09
C LYS A 3 -5.67 -7.72 -13.99
N THR A 4 -5.50 -6.44 -13.64
CA THR A 4 -4.41 -5.98 -12.79
C THR A 4 -4.90 -5.66 -11.38
N VAL A 5 -4.16 -6.12 -10.39
CA VAL A 5 -4.38 -5.78 -8.98
C VAL A 5 -3.14 -5.12 -8.40
N LEU A 6 -3.36 -4.03 -7.67
CA LEU A 6 -2.32 -3.33 -6.92
C LEU A 6 -2.35 -3.77 -5.46
N PHE A 7 -1.16 -4.07 -4.94
CA PHE A 7 -0.91 -4.41 -3.54
C PHE A 7 0.00 -3.32 -2.95
N ILE A 8 -0.56 -2.46 -2.10
CA ILE A 8 0.16 -1.32 -1.53
C ILE A 8 0.44 -1.58 -0.05
N ASP A 9 1.72 -1.73 0.30
CA ASP A 9 2.18 -1.65 1.68
C ASP A 9 2.08 -0.19 2.16
N GLY A 10 1.10 0.08 3.03
CA GLY A 10 0.87 1.42 3.58
C GLY A 10 2.02 1.95 4.42
N GLY A 11 2.77 1.07 5.09
CA GLY A 11 3.99 1.42 5.82
C GLY A 11 5.10 1.89 4.89
N TYR A 12 5.31 1.18 3.79
CA TYR A 12 6.29 1.58 2.78
C TYR A 12 5.88 2.88 2.07
N LEU A 13 4.61 3.01 1.66
CA LEU A 13 4.13 4.25 1.06
C LEU A 13 4.26 5.45 2.00
N ALA A 14 4.03 5.27 3.31
CA ALA A 14 4.24 6.33 4.29
C ALA A 14 5.72 6.76 4.38
N LYS A 15 6.67 5.82 4.29
CA LYS A 15 8.11 6.14 4.21
C LYS A 15 8.44 6.93 2.96
N ILE A 16 7.93 6.52 1.80
CA ILE A 16 8.11 7.23 0.52
C ILE A 16 7.55 8.65 0.64
N SER A 17 6.29 8.79 1.07
CA SER A 17 5.64 10.08 1.24
C SER A 17 6.44 11.02 2.14
N LYS A 18 6.97 10.51 3.26
CA LYS A 18 7.83 11.27 4.17
C LYS A 18 9.10 11.79 3.50
N SER A 19 9.72 10.98 2.64
CA SER A 19 10.93 11.37 1.89
C SER A 19 10.69 12.44 0.84
N TYR A 20 9.43 12.61 0.42
CA TYR A 20 8.99 13.64 -0.52
C TYR A 20 8.20 14.79 0.15
N GLY A 21 8.39 15.01 1.47
CA GLY A 21 7.80 16.14 2.21
C GLY A 21 6.37 15.91 2.71
N GLN A 22 5.89 14.67 2.74
CA GLN A 22 4.54 14.28 3.22
C GLN A 22 3.39 15.03 2.55
N PRO A 23 3.34 15.16 1.22
CA PRO A 23 2.22 15.79 0.55
C PRO A 23 0.94 14.97 0.73
N LYS A 24 -0.20 15.61 0.54
CA LYS A 24 -1.47 14.90 0.43
C LYS A 24 -1.55 14.22 -0.91
N ILE A 25 -1.69 12.90 -0.91
CA ILE A 25 -1.71 12.07 -2.11
C ILE A 25 -3.15 11.91 -2.60
N ASP A 26 -3.38 12.08 -3.89
CA ASP A 26 -4.53 11.51 -4.58
C ASP A 26 -4.29 10.02 -4.81
N PHE A 27 -4.87 9.18 -3.96
CA PHE A 27 -4.68 7.73 -4.02
C PHE A 27 -5.24 7.09 -5.27
N LEU A 28 -6.32 7.68 -5.85
CA LEU A 28 -6.89 7.17 -7.09
C LEU A 28 -5.93 7.45 -8.26
N ALA A 29 -5.52 8.71 -8.44
CA ALA A 29 -4.55 9.11 -9.46
C ALA A 29 -3.22 8.35 -9.29
N PHE A 30 -2.76 8.15 -8.05
CA PHE A 30 -1.55 7.39 -7.77
C PHE A 30 -1.69 5.93 -8.19
N SER A 31 -2.82 5.28 -7.91
CA SER A 31 -3.07 3.90 -8.33
C SER A 31 -3.12 3.76 -9.84
N GLU A 32 -3.75 4.69 -10.54
CA GLU A 32 -3.79 4.69 -12.01
C GLU A 32 -2.40 4.93 -12.62
N LEU A 33 -1.59 5.79 -12.00
CA LEU A 33 -0.23 6.07 -12.45
C LEU A 33 0.71 4.85 -12.35
N LEU A 34 0.48 3.94 -11.40
CA LEU A 34 1.28 2.73 -11.23
C LEU A 34 0.92 1.66 -12.27
N CYS A 35 -0.27 1.74 -12.88
CA CYS A 35 -0.71 0.86 -13.96
C CYS A 35 -0.08 1.25 -15.29
N ASP A 36 0.09 0.27 -16.17
CA ASP A 36 0.58 0.49 -17.54
C ASP A 36 -0.59 0.66 -18.53
N VAL A 37 -0.27 1.16 -19.71
CA VAL A 37 -1.25 1.22 -20.80
C VAL A 37 -1.74 -0.19 -21.16
N GLY A 38 -3.05 -0.40 -21.09
CA GLY A 38 -3.65 -1.71 -21.32
C GLY A 38 -3.94 -2.53 -20.06
N ASP A 39 -3.57 -2.04 -18.87
CA ASP A 39 -3.99 -2.64 -17.60
C ASP A 39 -5.46 -2.27 -17.30
N ASP A 40 -6.26 -3.27 -16.91
CA ASP A 40 -7.56 -3.07 -16.25
C ASP A 40 -7.37 -3.22 -14.74
N ARG A 41 -7.28 -2.10 -14.05
CA ARG A 41 -7.17 -2.11 -12.60
C ARG A 41 -8.47 -2.63 -11.97
N LEU A 42 -8.48 -3.90 -11.62
CA LEU A 42 -9.62 -4.53 -10.95
C LEU A 42 -9.79 -3.99 -9.53
N ARG A 43 -8.68 -3.86 -8.79
CA ARG A 43 -8.68 -3.42 -7.39
C ARG A 43 -7.33 -2.92 -6.94
N THR A 44 -7.33 -1.99 -5.97
CA THR A 44 -6.18 -1.61 -5.17
C THR A 44 -6.42 -2.08 -3.74
N TYR A 45 -5.58 -2.99 -3.25
CA TYR A 45 -5.53 -3.38 -1.84
C TYR A 45 -4.52 -2.50 -1.11
N TYR A 46 -4.99 -1.82 -0.09
CA TYR A 46 -4.16 -0.99 0.77
C TYR A 46 -4.00 -1.67 2.13
N TYR A 47 -2.81 -2.14 2.44
CA TYR A 47 -2.50 -2.82 3.69
C TYR A 47 -2.06 -1.81 4.73
N TYR A 48 -2.80 -1.72 5.82
CA TYR A 48 -2.62 -0.69 6.82
C TYR A 48 -2.75 -1.24 8.24
N CYS A 49 -1.97 -0.71 9.16
CA CYS A 49 -2.12 -1.02 10.57
C CYS A 49 -2.66 0.21 11.31
N MET A 50 -3.80 0.06 11.99
CA MET A 50 -4.33 1.14 12.81
C MET A 50 -3.33 1.48 13.92
N PRO A 51 -3.15 2.76 14.30
CA PRO A 51 -2.28 3.12 15.40
C PRO A 51 -2.75 2.43 16.69
N PHE A 52 -1.79 2.10 17.54
CA PHE A 52 -2.11 1.55 18.85
C PHE A 52 -2.93 2.54 19.69
N GLN A 53 -3.89 2.02 20.43
CA GLN A 53 -4.67 2.74 21.42
C GLN A 53 -4.71 1.91 22.70
N SER A 54 -4.31 2.51 23.82
CA SER A 54 -4.34 1.88 25.14
C SER A 54 -5.78 1.76 25.67
N GLN A 55 -5.98 0.99 26.76
CA GLN A 55 -7.30 0.90 27.41
C GLN A 55 -7.76 2.24 27.99
N LEU A 56 -6.79 3.05 28.47
CA LEU A 56 -7.01 4.43 28.94
C LEU A 56 -6.20 5.37 28.03
N PRO A 57 -6.71 5.68 26.83
CA PRO A 57 -5.92 6.37 25.84
C PRO A 57 -5.72 7.84 26.19
N SER A 58 -4.51 8.34 25.95
CA SER A 58 -4.20 9.77 26.03
C SER A 58 -4.99 10.56 24.97
N ALA A 59 -5.03 11.88 25.09
CA ALA A 59 -5.65 12.75 24.09
C ALA A 59 -4.97 12.59 22.71
N GLU A 60 -3.64 12.40 22.69
CA GLU A 60 -2.86 12.18 21.49
C GLU A 60 -3.18 10.83 20.85
N GLU A 61 -3.28 9.76 21.64
CA GLU A 61 -3.66 8.43 21.14
C GLU A 61 -5.05 8.46 20.51
N ARG A 62 -6.02 9.09 21.15
CA ARG A 62 -7.38 9.27 20.61
C ARG A 62 -7.39 10.05 19.30
N SER A 63 -6.64 11.16 19.25
CA SER A 63 -6.55 12.00 18.06
C SER A 63 -5.92 11.24 16.89
N ARG A 64 -4.81 10.55 17.14
CA ARG A 64 -4.10 9.74 16.13
C ARG A 64 -4.98 8.61 15.60
N TYR A 65 -5.68 7.90 16.49
CA TYR A 65 -6.58 6.82 16.10
C TYR A 65 -7.76 7.34 15.27
N LYS A 66 -8.41 8.42 15.70
CA LYS A 66 -9.51 9.07 14.97
C LYS A 66 -9.09 9.55 13.57
N ASN A 67 -7.86 10.06 13.44
CA ASN A 67 -7.32 10.48 12.14
C ASN A 67 -7.10 9.27 11.23
N ALA A 68 -6.61 8.15 11.77
CA ALA A 68 -6.45 6.92 11.03
C ALA A 68 -7.79 6.34 10.57
N GLU A 69 -8.84 6.37 11.42
CA GLU A 69 -10.20 5.97 11.03
C GLU A 69 -10.75 6.81 9.88
N LYS A 70 -10.57 8.14 9.93
CA LYS A 70 -10.99 9.04 8.83
C LYS A 70 -10.23 8.71 7.55
N PHE A 71 -8.94 8.45 7.65
CA PHE A 71 -8.11 8.07 6.52
C PHE A 71 -8.60 6.75 5.89
N VAL A 72 -8.81 5.70 6.69
CA VAL A 72 -9.35 4.42 6.21
C VAL A 72 -10.70 4.61 5.54
N LYS A 73 -11.61 5.37 6.15
CA LYS A 73 -12.91 5.68 5.56
C LYS A 73 -12.79 6.37 4.21
N SER A 74 -11.87 7.33 4.07
CA SER A 74 -11.65 8.02 2.79
C SER A 74 -11.14 7.07 1.70
N LEU A 75 -10.25 6.13 2.03
CA LEU A 75 -9.76 5.14 1.07
C LEU A 75 -10.85 4.16 0.62
N VAL A 76 -11.67 3.68 1.54
CA VAL A 76 -12.77 2.73 1.21
C VAL A 76 -13.82 3.35 0.29
N GLN A 77 -13.95 4.67 0.28
CA GLN A 77 -14.86 5.39 -0.62
C GLN A 77 -14.33 5.54 -2.05
N LEU A 78 -13.02 5.33 -2.26
CA LEU A 78 -12.44 5.40 -3.59
C LEU A 78 -12.84 4.20 -4.45
N SER A 79 -13.06 4.44 -5.74
CA SER A 79 -13.43 3.40 -6.69
C SER A 79 -12.37 2.31 -6.77
N LYS A 80 -12.79 1.05 -6.63
CA LYS A 80 -11.94 -0.14 -6.72
C LYS A 80 -10.85 -0.19 -5.61
N PHE A 81 -11.11 0.40 -4.43
CA PHE A 81 -10.22 0.31 -3.27
C PHE A 81 -10.75 -0.64 -2.20
N GLU A 82 -9.84 -1.36 -1.58
CA GLU A 82 -10.11 -2.20 -0.42
C GLU A 82 -8.97 -2.07 0.59
N VAL A 83 -9.32 -1.79 1.86
CA VAL A 83 -8.32 -1.66 2.93
C VAL A 83 -8.26 -2.95 3.73
N ARG A 84 -7.07 -3.49 3.88
CA ARG A 84 -6.75 -4.64 4.73
C ARG A 84 -6.09 -4.13 6.02
N LEU A 85 -6.72 -4.40 7.15
CA LEU A 85 -6.25 -3.92 8.45
C LEU A 85 -5.49 -5.01 9.20
N GLY A 86 -4.21 -4.77 9.45
CA GLY A 86 -3.39 -5.54 10.37
C GLY A 86 -3.67 -5.19 11.84
N ARG A 87 -3.03 -5.93 12.73
CA ARG A 87 -3.16 -5.74 14.18
C ARG A 87 -1.83 -5.31 14.80
N PHE A 88 -1.89 -4.44 15.80
CA PHE A 88 -0.76 -4.22 16.68
C PHE A 88 -0.72 -5.29 17.78
N GLN A 89 0.47 -5.81 18.02
CA GLN A 89 0.74 -6.65 19.19
C GLN A 89 1.74 -5.95 20.07
N LYS A 90 1.39 -5.82 21.36
CA LYS A 90 2.32 -5.38 22.38
C LYS A 90 3.34 -6.48 22.63
N ILE A 91 4.61 -6.20 22.42
CA ILE A 91 5.69 -7.07 22.88
C ILE A 91 6.06 -6.60 24.29
N GLN A 92 5.93 -7.50 25.27
CA GLN A 92 6.43 -7.26 26.62
C GLN A 92 7.93 -7.56 26.59
N ASN A 93 8.73 -6.54 26.34
CA ASN A 93 10.16 -6.57 26.65
C ASN A 93 10.39 -5.87 27.98
N LEU A 94 11.35 -6.37 28.75
CA LEU A 94 11.67 -5.94 30.12
C LEU A 94 12.10 -4.45 30.25
N ILE A 95 12.34 -3.75 29.14
CA ILE A 95 12.95 -2.40 29.13
C ILE A 95 12.07 -1.36 28.41
N SER A 96 11.22 -1.77 27.45
CA SER A 96 10.31 -0.85 26.74
C SER A 96 9.07 -1.59 26.23
N ALA A 97 7.93 -0.91 26.21
CA ALA A 97 6.73 -1.43 25.58
C ALA A 97 6.80 -1.14 24.07
N ASP A 98 7.42 -2.03 23.31
CA ASP A 98 7.46 -1.93 21.86
C ASP A 98 6.20 -2.53 21.25
N TYR A 99 5.63 -1.82 20.28
CA TYR A 99 4.47 -2.26 19.53
C TYR A 99 4.94 -2.65 18.12
N VAL A 100 4.73 -3.91 17.74
CA VAL A 100 5.05 -4.41 16.41
C VAL A 100 3.77 -4.57 15.60
N GLN A 101 3.81 -4.10 14.37
CA GLN A 101 2.78 -4.41 13.38
C GLN A 101 2.86 -5.90 13.05
N LYS A 102 1.73 -6.60 13.11
CA LYS A 102 1.67 -8.01 12.76
C LYS A 102 0.61 -8.29 11.72
N GLY A 103 0.95 -9.17 10.82
CA GLY A 103 0.03 -9.78 9.87
C GLY A 103 -0.15 -9.00 8.57
N ILE A 104 0.39 -7.80 8.42
CA ILE A 104 0.31 -7.03 7.16
C ILE A 104 0.99 -7.81 6.04
N ASP A 105 2.25 -8.17 6.24
CA ASP A 105 3.07 -8.85 5.23
C ASP A 105 2.49 -10.22 4.89
N VAL A 106 2.04 -10.95 5.92
CA VAL A 106 1.38 -12.25 5.72
C VAL A 106 0.07 -12.10 4.94
N MET A 107 -0.77 -11.10 5.26
CA MET A 107 -2.01 -10.88 4.52
C MET A 107 -1.75 -10.52 3.06
N LEU A 108 -0.80 -9.63 2.80
CA LEU A 108 -0.41 -9.24 1.45
C LEU A 108 0.10 -10.45 0.66
N ALA A 109 1.02 -11.23 1.24
CA ALA A 109 1.56 -12.43 0.60
C ALA A 109 0.46 -13.46 0.31
N VAL A 110 -0.45 -13.72 1.26
CA VAL A 110 -1.56 -14.66 1.10
C VAL A 110 -2.55 -14.18 0.03
N ASP A 111 -2.92 -12.89 0.03
CA ASP A 111 -3.84 -12.33 -0.98
C ASP A 111 -3.23 -12.44 -2.38
N LEU A 112 -1.94 -12.10 -2.54
CA LEU A 112 -1.21 -12.20 -3.80
C LEU A 112 -1.23 -13.65 -4.32
N VAL A 113 -0.78 -14.60 -3.52
CA VAL A 113 -0.73 -16.03 -3.92
C VAL A 113 -2.12 -16.56 -4.23
N LYS A 114 -3.12 -16.29 -3.37
CA LYS A 114 -4.50 -16.73 -3.56
C LYS A 114 -5.08 -16.25 -4.87
N MET A 115 -4.94 -14.95 -5.20
CA MET A 115 -5.49 -14.38 -6.43
C MET A 115 -4.79 -14.90 -7.67
N SER A 116 -3.48 -15.14 -7.59
CA SER A 116 -2.68 -15.70 -8.67
C SER A 116 -3.12 -17.12 -8.99
N TRP A 117 -3.17 -17.99 -8.00
CA TRP A 117 -3.52 -19.40 -8.19
C TRP A 117 -4.99 -19.63 -8.53
N SER A 118 -5.90 -18.77 -8.07
CA SER A 118 -7.31 -18.81 -8.46
C SER A 118 -7.60 -18.16 -9.82
N LYS A 119 -6.57 -17.75 -10.56
CA LYS A 119 -6.67 -17.14 -11.90
C LYS A 119 -7.58 -15.89 -11.95
N GLN A 120 -7.64 -15.16 -10.86
CA GLN A 120 -8.44 -13.93 -10.77
C GLN A 120 -7.73 -12.74 -11.42
N ILE A 121 -6.40 -12.78 -11.51
CA ILE A 121 -5.55 -11.71 -12.03
C ILE A 121 -4.56 -12.22 -13.06
N ASP A 122 -4.21 -11.35 -13.99
CA ASP A 122 -3.17 -11.58 -15.00
C ASP A 122 -1.88 -10.84 -14.62
N LYS A 123 -1.99 -9.75 -13.85
CA LYS A 123 -0.87 -8.93 -13.42
C LYS A 123 -1.03 -8.47 -11.97
N ALA A 124 0.07 -8.53 -11.22
CA ALA A 124 0.19 -8.03 -9.86
C ALA A 124 1.21 -6.89 -9.80
N ILE A 125 0.80 -5.71 -9.34
CA ILE A 125 1.68 -4.58 -9.10
C ILE A 125 1.87 -4.43 -7.59
N LEU A 126 3.11 -4.49 -7.13
CA LEU A 126 3.47 -4.43 -5.72
C LEU A 126 4.20 -3.12 -5.40
N LEU A 127 3.70 -2.36 -4.45
CA LEU A 127 4.39 -1.22 -3.84
C LEU A 127 4.86 -1.62 -2.44
N ALA A 128 6.06 -2.15 -2.34
CA ALA A 128 6.69 -2.62 -1.12
C ALA A 128 8.21 -2.66 -1.28
N ALA A 129 8.95 -2.86 -0.18
CA ALA A 129 10.41 -3.02 -0.21
C ALA A 129 10.91 -4.19 0.67
N ASP A 130 10.00 -4.97 1.26
CA ASP A 130 10.36 -6.06 2.13
C ASP A 130 10.69 -7.33 1.34
N SER A 131 11.86 -7.89 1.61
CA SER A 131 12.34 -9.13 0.97
C SER A 131 11.53 -10.37 1.33
N ASP A 132 10.71 -10.30 2.39
CA ASP A 132 9.87 -11.42 2.82
C ASP A 132 8.79 -11.78 1.77
N PHE A 133 8.52 -10.87 0.83
CA PHE A 133 7.61 -11.12 -0.28
C PHE A 133 8.17 -11.97 -1.42
N ILE A 134 9.49 -12.22 -1.47
CA ILE A 134 10.16 -12.92 -2.59
C ILE A 134 9.47 -14.26 -2.92
N TYR A 135 9.18 -15.08 -1.91
CA TYR A 135 8.52 -16.37 -2.13
C TYR A 135 7.06 -16.24 -2.61
N ALA A 136 6.34 -15.23 -2.16
CA ALA A 136 4.97 -14.98 -2.62
C ALA A 136 4.94 -14.51 -4.09
N ILE A 137 5.93 -13.69 -4.48
CA ILE A 137 6.12 -13.23 -5.87
C ILE A 137 6.47 -14.42 -6.76
N GLN A 138 7.37 -15.29 -6.33
CA GLN A 138 7.76 -16.48 -7.06
C GLN A 138 6.54 -17.40 -7.28
N ALA A 139 5.73 -17.63 -6.25
CA ALA A 139 4.50 -18.40 -6.35
C ALA A 139 3.46 -17.76 -7.30
N ALA A 140 3.39 -16.43 -7.37
CA ALA A 140 2.52 -15.74 -8.32
C ALA A 140 3.00 -15.92 -9.77
N LYS A 141 4.31 -15.84 -10.01
CA LYS A 141 4.93 -16.10 -11.33
C LYS A 141 4.70 -17.55 -11.76
N ASP A 142 4.87 -18.52 -10.86
CA ASP A 142 4.61 -19.95 -11.14
C ASP A 142 3.14 -20.19 -11.52
N ALA A 143 2.23 -19.36 -10.99
CA ALA A 143 0.83 -19.35 -11.39
C ALA A 143 0.58 -18.65 -12.75
N GLY A 144 1.60 -18.08 -13.41
CA GLY A 144 1.52 -17.40 -14.68
C GLY A 144 1.08 -15.93 -14.59
N VAL A 145 1.22 -15.29 -13.43
CA VAL A 145 0.90 -13.88 -13.23
C VAL A 145 2.13 -13.03 -13.50
N LEU A 146 2.00 -11.98 -14.32
CA LEU A 146 3.02 -10.98 -14.54
C LEU A 146 3.20 -10.13 -13.28
N THR A 147 4.43 -9.93 -12.84
CA THR A 147 4.72 -9.22 -11.59
C THR A 147 5.49 -7.92 -11.83
N LYS A 148 5.03 -6.82 -11.21
CA LYS A 148 5.68 -5.51 -11.31
C LYS A 148 5.97 -4.95 -9.92
N LEU A 149 7.23 -4.56 -9.67
CA LEU A 149 7.64 -3.86 -8.47
C LEU A 149 7.63 -2.35 -8.70
N CYS A 150 6.95 -1.61 -7.81
CA CYS A 150 7.06 -0.17 -7.72
C CYS A 150 7.83 0.19 -6.44
N TYR A 151 8.90 0.96 -6.56
CA TYR A 151 9.75 1.35 -5.42
C TYR A 151 10.33 2.75 -5.61
N SER A 152 10.74 3.37 -4.49
CA SER A 152 11.29 4.73 -4.50
C SER A 152 12.79 4.74 -4.73
N ASP A 153 13.28 5.73 -5.46
CA ASP A 153 14.71 6.03 -5.60
C ASP A 153 15.37 6.48 -4.28
N LYS A 154 14.56 6.86 -3.26
CA LYS A 154 15.04 7.29 -1.94
C LYS A 154 15.27 6.15 -0.96
N HIS A 155 14.79 4.96 -1.28
CA HIS A 155 14.86 3.80 -0.39
C HIS A 155 15.46 2.62 -1.13
N LYS A 156 16.65 2.18 -0.67
CA LYS A 156 17.29 1.01 -1.26
C LYS A 156 16.41 -0.23 -1.06
N VAL A 157 16.17 -0.93 -2.16
CA VAL A 157 15.53 -2.24 -2.17
C VAL A 157 16.63 -3.30 -2.26
N TYR A 158 16.46 -4.42 -1.61
CA TYR A 158 17.40 -5.54 -1.64
C TYR A 158 17.46 -6.15 -3.04
N ASP A 159 18.67 -6.33 -3.59
CA ASP A 159 18.86 -6.72 -4.98
C ASP A 159 18.09 -8.00 -5.38
N PRO A 160 18.08 -9.11 -4.58
CA PRO A 160 17.26 -10.27 -4.90
C PRO A 160 15.76 -10.00 -5.02
N MET A 161 15.22 -8.99 -4.30
CA MET A 161 13.85 -8.57 -4.49
C MET A 161 13.66 -7.87 -5.84
N LEU A 162 14.63 -7.10 -6.31
CA LEU A 162 14.58 -6.53 -7.65
C LEU A 162 14.59 -7.62 -8.73
N ASP A 163 15.36 -8.69 -8.52
CA ASP A 163 15.58 -9.73 -9.52
C ASP A 163 14.40 -10.70 -9.68
N VAL A 164 13.57 -10.85 -8.66
CA VAL A 164 12.44 -11.77 -8.73
C VAL A 164 11.28 -11.26 -9.58
N PHE A 165 11.12 -9.93 -9.73
CA PHE A 165 10.04 -9.34 -10.51
C PHE A 165 10.32 -9.32 -12.02
N ASP A 166 9.25 -9.43 -12.82
CA ASP A 166 9.32 -9.33 -14.28
C ASP A 166 9.52 -7.88 -14.72
N GLU A 167 8.85 -6.93 -14.07
CA GLU A 167 8.89 -5.50 -14.38
C GLU A 167 9.21 -4.67 -13.15
N ARG A 168 9.75 -3.47 -13.38
CA ARG A 168 10.10 -2.53 -12.30
C ARG A 168 9.75 -1.11 -12.68
N MET A 169 9.27 -0.34 -11.70
CA MET A 169 8.99 1.08 -11.83
C MET A 169 9.61 1.85 -10.67
N ILE A 170 10.44 2.83 -10.98
CA ILE A 170 11.02 3.71 -9.96
C ILE A 170 10.10 4.90 -9.75
N ILE A 171 9.66 5.09 -8.51
CA ILE A 171 8.90 6.26 -8.09
C ILE A 171 9.88 7.35 -7.77
N THR A 172 9.95 8.35 -8.65
CA THR A 172 10.75 9.56 -8.46
C THR A 172 9.91 10.67 -7.82
N ASN A 173 10.58 11.75 -7.37
CA ASN A 173 9.89 12.93 -6.86
C ASN A 173 8.94 13.56 -7.90
N GLU A 174 9.34 13.58 -9.17
CA GLU A 174 8.53 14.09 -10.26
C GLU A 174 7.26 13.25 -10.45
N LEU A 175 7.41 11.93 -10.54
CA LEU A 175 6.30 10.99 -10.69
C LEU A 175 5.34 11.10 -9.50
N PHE A 176 5.86 11.14 -8.28
CA PHE A 176 5.07 11.31 -7.07
C PHE A 176 4.34 12.66 -7.03
N GLY A 177 4.99 13.71 -7.50
CA GLY A 177 4.43 15.08 -7.62
C GLY A 177 3.17 15.16 -8.48
N ARG A 178 3.02 14.26 -9.48
CA ARG A 178 1.84 14.20 -10.36
C ARG A 178 0.57 13.71 -9.65
N CYS A 179 0.71 13.14 -8.46
CA CYS A 179 -0.38 12.58 -7.66
C CYS A 179 -0.63 13.37 -6.37
N ILE A 180 -0.14 14.61 -6.29
CA ILE A 180 -0.37 15.47 -5.13
C ILE A 180 -1.71 16.18 -5.30
N LEU A 181 -2.56 16.09 -4.28
CA LEU A 181 -3.84 16.81 -4.23
C LEU A 181 -3.59 18.32 -4.17
N THR A 182 -4.07 19.02 -5.19
CA THR A 182 -4.08 20.48 -5.19
C THR A 182 -5.22 21.04 -4.30
N PRO A 183 -5.17 22.32 -3.92
CA PRO A 183 -6.28 22.95 -3.19
C PRO A 183 -7.62 22.93 -3.95
N GLN A 184 -7.59 22.89 -5.29
CA GLN A 184 -8.77 22.77 -6.16
C GLN A 184 -9.38 21.37 -6.14
N ASP A 185 -8.56 20.32 -6.13
CA ASP A 185 -9.04 18.94 -6.09
C ASP A 185 -9.79 18.62 -4.81
N LYS A 186 -9.43 19.29 -3.70
CA LYS A 186 -10.12 19.16 -2.42
C LYS A 186 -11.56 19.64 -2.44
N ARG A 187 -11.88 20.69 -3.22
CA ARG A 187 -13.26 21.16 -3.33
C ARG A 187 -14.13 20.16 -4.07
N ASN A 188 -13.64 19.61 -5.17
CA ASN A 188 -14.37 18.68 -6.00
C ASN A 188 -14.63 17.32 -5.31
N GLN A 189 -13.74 16.87 -4.41
CA GLN A 189 -13.96 15.64 -3.64
C GLN A 189 -15.03 15.81 -2.53
N TYR A 190 -15.21 17.02 -1.98
CA TYR A 190 -16.23 17.31 -0.97
C TYR A 190 -17.59 17.63 -1.59
N ASP A 191 -17.63 18.26 -2.77
CA ASP A 191 -18.88 18.62 -3.46
C ASP A 191 -19.59 17.40 -4.11
N ASN A 192 -18.87 16.30 -4.37
CA ASN A 192 -19.45 15.03 -4.84
C ASN A 192 -19.92 14.11 -3.71
N LEU A 193 -19.85 14.53 -2.46
CA LEU A 193 -20.28 13.77 -1.27
C LEU A 193 -21.52 14.39 -0.57
N LEU A 194 -22.10 15.45 -1.15
CA LEU A 194 -23.40 16.05 -0.80
C LEU A 194 -24.45 15.71 -1.87
#